data_2aa0986a79f5e38a746dc33fe52dc0b0
#
_entry.id   2aa0986a79f5e38a746dc33fe52dc0b0
#
_cell.length_a   1.000
_cell.length_b   1.000
_cell.length_c   1.000
_cell.angle_alpha   90.00
_cell.angle_beta   90.00
_cell.angle_gamma   90.00
#
_symmetry.space_group_name_H-M   'P 1'
#
loop_
_entity.id
_entity.type
_entity.pdbx_description
1 polymer ?
#
loop_
_entity_poly.entity_id
_entity_poly.type
_entity_poly.pdbx_seq_one_letter_code
_entity_poly.pdbx_strand_id
1 'polypeptide(L)'
;QMGIYQRDLTSYREIPLIENQSIEKDCLNCHTFYKNSPETMMIHIRGKVGGTLVYRQGKINRLDVKSPEMKNGGAYAAWHPKGRYLAFSVNEIQQYFHSTGPKAVEVSDSESDLLLLDTKTNRLISSPAIYGKEWMETFPTWSPDGTMLYFCRSKAINEKTPLDSIHYDLFKIAFDAGKECFGTPECIYEASQKGKSVSFPRISPDGKYLMFTCSDYGNFSIWHPESELYLLNMETNEIRNMEEVNSNDVESFHTWSSTGEWFVFSSKRQDGLWAHPYIAKFDRQKGTAGKPFVLPQKDPDFYFYFTQTFNLPELLTTPVKIGNELIRQTRNNKETVSWDRK
;
A
#
# COMPACT_ATOMS: atom_id res chain seq x y z
N GLN A 1 0.73 -12.57 -17.07
CA GLN A 1 -0.15 -11.42 -17.31
C GLN A 1 -0.37 -10.69 -16.00
N MET A 2 -0.29 -9.35 -16.02
CA MET A 2 -0.51 -8.49 -14.86
C MET A 2 -1.74 -7.61 -15.13
N GLY A 3 -2.57 -7.37 -14.14
CA GLY A 3 -3.75 -6.53 -14.28
C GLY A 3 -4.42 -6.23 -12.95
N ILE A 4 -5.35 -5.29 -12.99
CA ILE A 4 -6.29 -5.02 -11.90
C ILE A 4 -7.63 -5.60 -12.31
N TYR A 5 -8.16 -6.46 -11.46
CA TYR A 5 -9.40 -7.17 -11.67
C TYR A 5 -10.37 -6.83 -10.55
N GLN A 6 -11.65 -6.90 -10.84
CA GLN A 6 -12.69 -6.80 -9.82
C GLN A 6 -13.60 -8.01 -9.85
N ARG A 7 -14.17 -8.31 -8.71
CA ARG A 7 -15.14 -9.39 -8.53
C ARG A 7 -16.25 -8.96 -7.59
N ASP A 8 -17.48 -9.24 -7.97
CA ASP A 8 -18.60 -9.20 -7.05
C ASP A 8 -18.55 -10.45 -6.15
N LEU A 9 -18.57 -10.24 -4.82
CA LEU A 9 -18.49 -11.35 -3.86
C LEU A 9 -19.69 -12.30 -3.90
N THR A 10 -20.78 -11.93 -4.57
CA THR A 10 -21.94 -12.81 -4.82
C THR A 10 -21.73 -13.73 -6.02
N SER A 11 -20.63 -13.61 -6.74
CA SER A 11 -20.32 -14.41 -7.92
C SER A 11 -18.85 -14.83 -7.94
N TYR A 12 -18.50 -15.76 -8.85
CA TYR A 12 -17.11 -16.17 -9.09
C TYR A 12 -16.48 -15.50 -10.31
N ARG A 13 -17.19 -14.56 -10.95
CA ARG A 13 -16.71 -13.93 -12.17
C ARG A 13 -15.76 -12.79 -11.84
N GLU A 14 -14.52 -12.92 -12.31
CA GLU A 14 -13.52 -11.84 -12.29
C GLU A 14 -13.59 -11.05 -13.59
N ILE A 15 -13.59 -9.72 -13.48
CA ILE A 15 -13.69 -8.80 -14.62
C ILE A 15 -12.43 -7.90 -14.60
N PRO A 16 -11.65 -7.88 -15.70
CA PRO A 16 -10.51 -6.98 -15.78
C PRO A 16 -10.96 -5.52 -15.82
N LEU A 17 -10.31 -4.68 -15.05
CA LEU A 17 -10.41 -3.22 -15.13
C LEU A 17 -9.38 -2.66 -16.08
N ILE A 18 -8.14 -3.12 -15.94
CA ILE A 18 -7.02 -2.75 -16.79
C ILE A 18 -5.98 -3.87 -16.76
N GLU A 19 -5.49 -4.27 -17.91
CA GLU A 19 -4.45 -5.28 -18.05
C GLU A 19 -3.21 -4.67 -18.72
N ASN A 20 -2.04 -5.13 -18.33
CA ASN A 20 -0.78 -4.60 -18.86
C ASN A 20 -0.63 -4.75 -20.37
N GLN A 21 -1.26 -5.77 -20.98
CA GLN A 21 -1.27 -5.94 -22.44
C GLN A 21 -1.97 -4.79 -23.17
N SER A 22 -2.94 -4.14 -22.53
CA SER A 22 -3.65 -2.97 -23.10
C SER A 22 -2.88 -1.65 -22.99
N ILE A 23 -1.76 -1.65 -22.27
CA ILE A 23 -0.92 -0.47 -21.99
C ILE A 23 0.56 -0.73 -22.27
N GLU A 24 0.88 -1.26 -23.44
CA GLU A 24 2.24 -1.53 -23.92
C GLU A 24 3.08 -2.44 -23.01
N LYS A 25 2.44 -3.32 -22.23
CA LYS A 25 3.04 -4.21 -21.24
C LYS A 25 3.67 -3.49 -20.04
N ASP A 26 3.34 -2.23 -19.83
CA ASP A 26 3.77 -1.46 -18.67
C ASP A 26 3.28 -2.09 -17.35
N CYS A 27 4.00 -1.82 -16.27
CA CYS A 27 3.67 -2.34 -14.96
C CYS A 27 2.53 -1.53 -14.32
N LEU A 28 1.47 -2.23 -13.90
CA LEU A 28 0.40 -1.71 -13.05
C LEU A 28 0.80 -1.93 -11.59
N ASN A 29 1.36 -0.91 -10.98
CA ASN A 29 2.03 -1.10 -9.70
C ASN A 29 1.11 -0.92 -8.50
N CYS A 30 0.47 0.24 -8.38
CA CYS A 30 -0.31 0.60 -7.21
C CYS A 30 -1.65 1.17 -7.59
N HIS A 31 -2.65 0.83 -6.81
CA HIS A 31 -3.96 1.46 -6.87
C HIS A 31 -4.44 1.75 -5.45
N THR A 32 -5.34 2.69 -5.30
CA THR A 32 -6.02 2.96 -4.04
C THR A 32 -7.35 3.66 -4.28
N PHE A 33 -8.33 3.35 -3.42
CA PHE A 33 -9.67 3.92 -3.49
C PHE A 33 -9.92 4.84 -2.30
N TYR A 34 -10.56 5.97 -2.56
CA TYR A 34 -10.99 6.87 -1.51
C TYR A 34 -12.18 6.28 -0.73
N LYS A 35 -11.94 5.95 0.55
CA LYS A 35 -12.98 5.39 1.44
C LYS A 35 -13.71 4.18 0.83
N ASN A 36 -12.97 3.28 0.19
CA ASN A 36 -13.52 2.08 -0.47
C ASN A 36 -14.56 2.37 -1.58
N SER A 37 -14.64 3.62 -2.06
CA SER A 37 -15.57 4.03 -3.12
C SER A 37 -14.92 3.97 -4.49
N PRO A 38 -15.56 3.33 -5.50
CA PRO A 38 -15.06 3.30 -6.88
C PRO A 38 -15.14 4.65 -7.59
N GLU A 39 -15.84 5.65 -7.03
CA GLU A 39 -16.03 6.98 -7.62
C GLU A 39 -14.80 7.88 -7.51
N THR A 40 -13.81 7.47 -6.71
CA THR A 40 -12.53 8.16 -6.58
C THR A 40 -11.43 7.15 -6.34
N MET A 41 -10.50 7.06 -7.30
CA MET A 41 -9.39 6.12 -7.24
C MET A 41 -8.13 6.70 -7.89
N MET A 42 -7.01 6.12 -7.56
CA MET A 42 -5.73 6.35 -8.22
C MET A 42 -5.15 5.03 -8.71
N ILE A 43 -4.52 5.06 -9.89
CA ILE A 43 -3.68 3.97 -10.41
C ILE A 43 -2.36 4.56 -10.87
N HIS A 44 -1.26 3.97 -10.44
CA HIS A 44 0.07 4.33 -10.92
C HIS A 44 0.56 3.30 -11.93
N ILE A 45 1.01 3.77 -13.09
CA ILE A 45 1.55 2.97 -14.19
C ILE A 45 3.03 3.29 -14.33
N ARG A 46 3.87 2.25 -14.33
CA ARG A 46 5.32 2.37 -14.55
C ARG A 46 5.68 1.80 -15.90
N GLY A 47 6.46 2.53 -16.67
CA GLY A 47 6.98 2.10 -17.94
C GLY A 47 6.91 3.21 -18.99
N LYS A 48 6.79 2.83 -20.25
CA LYS A 48 6.84 3.71 -21.42
C LYS A 48 5.65 4.68 -21.48
N VAL A 49 4.43 4.16 -21.30
CA VAL A 49 3.23 4.99 -21.20
C VAL A 49 3.09 5.62 -19.84
N GLY A 50 3.68 5.11 -18.79
CA GLY A 50 3.78 5.58 -17.41
C GLY A 50 2.93 6.78 -16.98
N GLY A 51 2.74 6.99 -15.70
CA GLY A 51 1.99 8.14 -15.15
C GLY A 51 1.01 7.72 -14.05
N THR A 52 0.45 8.72 -13.40
CA THR A 52 -0.55 8.53 -12.34
C THR A 52 -1.93 8.91 -12.87
N LEU A 53 -2.83 7.94 -12.97
CA LEU A 53 -4.23 8.17 -13.30
C LEU A 53 -5.00 8.48 -12.01
N VAL A 54 -5.64 9.62 -11.96
CA VAL A 54 -6.52 10.02 -10.86
C VAL A 54 -7.94 10.13 -11.41
N TYR A 55 -8.80 9.19 -11.03
CA TYR A 55 -10.22 9.23 -11.34
C TYR A 55 -10.99 9.88 -10.19
N ARG A 56 -11.83 10.82 -10.52
CA ARG A 56 -12.70 11.50 -9.57
C ARG A 56 -13.96 11.99 -10.25
N GLN A 57 -15.13 11.56 -9.77
CA GLN A 57 -16.45 12.03 -10.21
C GLN A 57 -16.62 12.06 -11.74
N GLY A 58 -16.30 10.96 -12.40
CA GLY A 58 -16.46 10.84 -13.86
C GLY A 58 -15.29 11.38 -14.69
N LYS A 59 -14.31 12.08 -14.08
CA LYS A 59 -13.14 12.63 -14.79
C LYS A 59 -11.88 11.84 -14.41
N ILE A 60 -11.07 11.54 -15.42
CA ILE A 60 -9.73 10.95 -15.23
C ILE A 60 -8.68 11.97 -15.67
N ASN A 61 -7.78 12.31 -14.78
CA ASN A 61 -6.58 13.08 -15.09
C ASN A 61 -5.38 12.14 -15.13
N ARG A 62 -4.51 12.29 -16.13
CA ARG A 62 -3.23 11.58 -16.20
C ARG A 62 -2.10 12.54 -15.86
N LEU A 63 -1.48 12.32 -14.71
CA LEU A 63 -0.48 13.21 -14.15
C LEU A 63 0.94 12.65 -14.35
N ASP A 64 1.88 13.53 -14.65
CA ASP A 64 3.30 13.24 -14.54
C ASP A 64 3.83 13.73 -13.21
N VAL A 65 3.90 12.83 -12.22
CA VAL A 65 4.39 13.14 -10.88
C VAL A 65 5.91 13.07 -10.77
N LYS A 66 6.61 12.84 -11.87
CA LYS A 66 8.09 12.82 -11.91
C LYS A 66 8.67 14.24 -12.02
N SER A 67 9.87 14.39 -11.51
CA SER A 67 10.68 15.60 -11.65
C SER A 67 12.14 15.22 -11.95
N PRO A 68 13.03 16.17 -12.26
CA PRO A 68 14.46 15.90 -12.40
C PRO A 68 15.10 15.27 -11.16
N GLU A 69 14.60 15.62 -9.96
CA GLU A 69 15.07 15.07 -8.68
C GLU A 69 14.35 13.77 -8.31
N MET A 70 13.14 13.56 -8.84
CA MET A 70 12.29 12.42 -8.54
C MET A 70 12.02 11.62 -9.79
N LYS A 71 12.89 10.66 -10.08
CA LYS A 71 12.85 9.84 -11.30
C LYS A 71 11.72 8.81 -11.30
N ASN A 72 11.30 8.35 -10.11
CA ASN A 72 10.28 7.34 -9.93
C ASN A 72 8.91 7.98 -9.69
N GLY A 73 7.85 7.28 -10.08
CA GLY A 73 6.48 7.70 -9.78
C GLY A 73 6.05 7.27 -8.38
N GLY A 74 4.91 7.78 -7.94
CA GLY A 74 4.35 7.47 -6.62
C GLY A 74 3.94 6.01 -6.45
N ALA A 75 4.21 5.47 -5.26
CA ALA A 75 3.81 4.13 -4.83
C ALA A 75 3.07 4.21 -3.50
N TYR A 76 2.37 3.13 -3.13
CA TYR A 76 1.73 2.96 -1.81
C TYR A 76 0.87 4.14 -1.36
N ALA A 77 0.06 4.65 -2.27
CA ALA A 77 -0.70 5.87 -2.04
C ALA A 77 -1.86 5.69 -1.05
N ALA A 78 -2.16 6.77 -0.32
CA ALA A 78 -3.27 6.85 0.62
C ALA A 78 -4.01 8.19 0.47
N TRP A 79 -5.34 8.10 0.28
CA TRP A 79 -6.20 9.26 0.21
C TRP A 79 -6.41 9.92 1.57
N HIS A 80 -6.17 11.21 1.64
CA HIS A 80 -6.60 12.01 2.78
C HIS A 80 -8.14 11.94 2.92
N PRO A 81 -8.71 11.80 4.14
CA PRO A 81 -10.14 11.53 4.33
C PRO A 81 -11.09 12.65 3.86
N LYS A 82 -10.59 13.84 3.54
CA LYS A 82 -11.34 14.91 2.87
C LYS A 82 -11.25 14.84 1.33
N GLY A 83 -10.55 13.84 0.77
CA GLY A 83 -10.48 13.54 -0.66
C GLY A 83 -9.72 14.55 -1.53
N ARG A 84 -9.07 15.56 -0.94
CA ARG A 84 -8.28 16.55 -1.68
C ARG A 84 -6.83 16.08 -1.90
N TYR A 85 -6.21 15.54 -0.87
CA TYR A 85 -4.81 15.17 -0.91
C TYR A 85 -4.63 13.67 -1.06
N LEU A 86 -3.54 13.30 -1.71
CA LEU A 86 -3.08 11.93 -1.88
C LEU A 86 -1.63 11.86 -1.43
N ALA A 87 -1.37 11.21 -0.30
CA ALA A 87 -0.01 10.92 0.13
C ALA A 87 0.50 9.67 -0.59
N PHE A 88 1.76 9.66 -0.98
CA PHE A 88 2.42 8.49 -1.56
C PHE A 88 3.91 8.51 -1.28
N SER A 89 4.54 7.36 -1.36
CA SER A 89 5.99 7.28 -1.31
C SER A 89 6.60 7.19 -2.71
N VAL A 90 7.82 7.70 -2.82
CA VAL A 90 8.65 7.57 -4.02
C VAL A 90 9.84 6.72 -3.64
N ASN A 91 9.91 5.53 -4.23
CA ASN A 91 10.87 4.51 -3.84
C ASN A 91 11.84 4.23 -5.00
N GLU A 92 13.12 4.14 -4.69
CA GLU A 92 14.12 3.51 -5.54
C GLU A 92 14.34 2.09 -5.05
N ILE A 93 13.95 1.10 -5.88
CA ILE A 93 13.84 -0.29 -5.48
C ILE A 93 14.95 -1.10 -6.11
N GLN A 94 15.62 -1.95 -5.31
CA GLN A 94 16.57 -2.95 -5.75
C GLN A 94 16.02 -4.35 -5.51
N GLN A 95 16.22 -5.25 -6.46
CA GLN A 95 15.83 -6.65 -6.37
C GLN A 95 17.08 -7.54 -6.38
N TYR A 96 17.12 -8.51 -5.48
CA TYR A 96 18.19 -9.47 -5.34
C TYR A 96 17.63 -10.87 -5.57
N PHE A 97 18.34 -11.67 -6.37
CA PHE A 97 17.96 -13.04 -6.66
C PHE A 97 19.03 -13.97 -6.10
N HIS A 98 18.61 -14.90 -5.25
CA HIS A 98 19.50 -15.84 -4.59
C HIS A 98 19.34 -17.23 -5.20
N SER A 99 20.45 -17.88 -5.55
CA SER A 99 20.47 -19.26 -6.05
C SER A 99 20.46 -20.30 -4.92
N THR A 100 20.68 -19.86 -3.68
CA THR A 100 20.74 -20.71 -2.48
C THR A 100 20.12 -19.97 -1.29
N GLY A 101 19.68 -20.72 -0.28
CA GLY A 101 19.08 -20.17 0.93
C GLY A 101 17.54 -20.19 0.92
N PRO A 102 16.92 -19.78 2.02
CA PRO A 102 15.45 -19.86 2.19
C PRO A 102 14.67 -18.80 1.41
N LYS A 103 15.32 -17.70 1.00
CA LYS A 103 14.70 -16.59 0.28
C LYS A 103 15.25 -16.54 -1.15
N ALA A 104 14.43 -16.91 -2.13
CA ALA A 104 14.81 -16.86 -3.54
C ALA A 104 14.87 -15.43 -4.09
N VAL A 105 14.08 -14.52 -3.54
CA VAL A 105 14.01 -13.12 -3.92
C VAL A 105 13.98 -12.26 -2.66
N GLU A 106 14.77 -11.19 -2.67
CA GLU A 106 14.68 -10.11 -1.70
C GLU A 106 14.50 -8.79 -2.43
N VAL A 107 13.76 -7.87 -1.83
CA VAL A 107 13.52 -6.54 -2.38
C VAL A 107 13.76 -5.53 -1.28
N SER A 108 14.48 -4.46 -1.59
CA SER A 108 14.76 -3.38 -0.66
C SER A 108 14.62 -2.03 -1.34
N ASP A 109 14.19 -1.02 -0.60
CA ASP A 109 14.38 0.36 -1.01
C ASP A 109 15.84 0.75 -0.81
N SER A 110 16.42 1.47 -1.77
CA SER A 110 17.69 2.17 -1.60
C SER A 110 17.49 3.63 -1.21
N GLU A 111 16.38 4.22 -1.63
CA GLU A 111 15.91 5.55 -1.26
C GLU A 111 14.38 5.54 -1.24
N SER A 112 13.77 6.23 -0.30
CA SER A 112 12.32 6.45 -0.31
C SER A 112 11.95 7.71 0.49
N ASP A 113 10.98 8.47 -0.05
CA ASP A 113 10.48 9.70 0.52
C ASP A 113 8.96 9.79 0.41
N LEU A 114 8.31 10.57 1.27
CA LEU A 114 6.88 10.84 1.16
C LEU A 114 6.60 12.19 0.49
N LEU A 115 5.58 12.19 -0.34
CA LEU A 115 5.06 13.37 -1.02
C LEU A 115 3.54 13.42 -0.90
N LEU A 116 3.02 14.64 -0.98
CA LEU A 116 1.60 14.91 -0.95
C LEU A 116 1.18 15.56 -2.28
N LEU A 117 0.26 14.93 -3.00
CA LEU A 117 -0.37 15.51 -4.18
C LEU A 117 -1.67 16.19 -3.81
N ASP A 118 -1.78 17.50 -4.06
CA ASP A 118 -3.05 18.20 -4.10
C ASP A 118 -3.74 17.90 -5.44
N THR A 119 -4.72 17.02 -5.43
CA THR A 119 -5.44 16.58 -6.63
C THR A 119 -6.38 17.64 -7.22
N LYS A 120 -6.59 18.75 -6.51
CA LYS A 120 -7.39 19.88 -7.00
C LYS A 120 -6.57 20.86 -7.85
N THR A 121 -5.30 21.04 -7.48
CA THR A 121 -4.40 22.01 -8.14
C THR A 121 -3.28 21.34 -8.93
N ASN A 122 -3.19 20.00 -8.92
CA ASN A 122 -2.09 19.21 -9.50
C ASN A 122 -0.72 19.68 -9.00
N ARG A 123 -0.61 19.89 -7.69
CA ARG A 123 0.62 20.38 -7.05
C ARG A 123 1.16 19.33 -6.09
N LEU A 124 2.46 19.04 -6.19
CA LEU A 124 3.20 18.24 -5.22
C LEU A 124 3.69 19.14 -4.09
N ILE A 125 3.51 18.67 -2.86
CA ILE A 125 3.95 19.31 -1.63
C ILE A 125 4.94 18.37 -0.96
N SER A 126 6.12 18.87 -0.64
CA SER A 126 7.14 18.19 0.16
C SER A 126 7.44 18.97 1.43
N SER A 127 8.04 18.30 2.41
CA SER A 127 8.51 18.92 3.65
C SER A 127 9.78 18.21 4.10
N PRO A 128 10.79 18.92 4.63
CA PRO A 128 11.99 18.29 5.20
C PRO A 128 11.71 17.26 6.29
N ALA A 129 10.51 17.26 6.85
CA ALA A 129 10.09 16.31 7.88
C ALA A 129 9.80 14.90 7.33
N ILE A 130 9.50 14.79 6.00
CA ILE A 130 9.09 13.54 5.33
C ILE A 130 9.77 13.35 3.98
N TYR A 131 10.73 14.19 3.64
CA TYR A 131 11.49 14.17 2.39
C TYR A 131 12.92 14.65 2.66
N GLY A 132 13.92 13.80 2.49
CA GLY A 132 15.31 14.15 2.73
C GLY A 132 16.26 12.97 2.64
N LYS A 133 17.55 13.21 2.90
CA LYS A 133 18.61 12.21 2.71
C LYS A 133 18.99 11.42 3.96
N GLU A 134 18.46 11.76 5.11
CA GLU A 134 18.82 11.11 6.37
C GLU A 134 17.97 9.88 6.67
N TRP A 135 16.79 9.84 6.07
CA TRP A 135 15.77 8.84 6.34
C TRP A 135 15.17 8.28 5.06
N MET A 136 14.57 7.12 5.16
CA MET A 136 13.69 6.51 4.16
C MET A 136 12.29 6.44 4.74
N GLU A 137 11.31 7.03 4.07
CA GLU A 137 9.90 7.03 4.46
C GLU A 137 9.03 6.33 3.41
N THR A 138 8.11 5.48 3.87
CA THR A 138 7.24 4.72 2.96
C THR A 138 5.90 4.34 3.61
N PHE A 139 4.96 3.83 2.83
CA PHE A 139 3.65 3.31 3.25
C PHE A 139 2.80 4.29 4.07
N PRO A 140 2.46 5.46 3.52
CA PRO A 140 1.63 6.42 4.24
C PRO A 140 0.19 5.91 4.44
N THR A 141 -0.41 6.27 5.58
CA THR A 141 -1.85 6.11 5.84
C THR A 141 -2.35 7.24 6.73
N TRP A 142 -3.58 7.71 6.52
CA TRP A 142 -4.15 8.85 7.24
C TRP A 142 -5.06 8.41 8.39
N SER A 143 -5.05 9.19 9.48
CA SER A 143 -6.12 9.12 10.47
C SER A 143 -7.47 9.45 9.81
N PRO A 144 -8.61 8.91 10.32
CA PRO A 144 -9.93 9.16 9.72
C PRO A 144 -10.37 10.64 9.72
N ASP A 145 -9.82 11.46 10.61
CA ASP A 145 -10.03 12.92 10.66
C ASP A 145 -9.08 13.71 9.74
N GLY A 146 -7.99 13.07 9.29
CA GLY A 146 -6.98 13.65 8.41
C GLY A 146 -5.99 14.57 9.10
N THR A 147 -5.92 14.56 10.41
CA THR A 147 -4.98 15.40 11.16
C THR A 147 -3.62 14.75 11.36
N MET A 148 -3.53 13.43 11.20
CA MET A 148 -2.30 12.66 11.37
C MET A 148 -2.03 11.79 10.14
N LEU A 149 -0.77 11.74 9.73
CA LEU A 149 -0.24 10.80 8.75
C LEU A 149 0.63 9.78 9.49
N TYR A 150 0.35 8.50 9.33
CA TYR A 150 1.17 7.39 9.81
C TYR A 150 2.00 6.84 8.66
N PHE A 151 3.21 6.39 8.94
CA PHE A 151 4.12 5.87 7.91
C PHE A 151 5.23 5.03 8.53
N CYS A 152 5.95 4.27 7.71
CA CYS A 152 7.14 3.54 8.11
C CYS A 152 8.38 4.36 7.81
N ARG A 153 9.35 4.37 8.73
CA ARG A 153 10.58 5.13 8.61
C ARG A 153 11.80 4.32 9.05
N SER A 154 12.85 4.37 8.25
CA SER A 154 14.16 3.78 8.54
C SER A 154 15.26 4.81 8.29
N LYS A 155 16.43 4.62 8.89
CA LYS A 155 17.60 5.43 8.52
C LYS A 155 17.99 5.15 7.07
N ALA A 156 18.47 6.19 6.39
CA ALA A 156 19.01 6.04 5.04
C ALA A 156 20.18 5.05 5.03
N ILE A 157 20.27 4.28 3.97
CA ILE A 157 21.26 3.23 3.77
C ILE A 157 22.27 3.62 2.70
N ASN A 158 23.30 2.82 2.56
CA ASN A 158 24.27 2.90 1.47
C ASN A 158 24.54 1.49 0.91
N GLU A 159 25.31 1.39 -0.17
CA GLU A 159 25.60 0.15 -0.87
C GLU A 159 26.26 -0.96 -0.01
N LYS A 160 26.82 -0.60 1.15
CA LYS A 160 27.46 -1.53 2.08
C LYS A 160 26.54 -1.96 3.23
N THR A 161 25.35 -1.38 3.33
CA THR A 161 24.41 -1.72 4.40
C THR A 161 23.85 -3.12 4.18
N PRO A 162 24.02 -4.07 5.12
CA PRO A 162 23.45 -5.40 4.99
C PRO A 162 21.91 -5.31 4.97
N LEU A 163 21.27 -6.10 4.10
CA LEU A 163 19.80 -6.07 3.95
C LEU A 163 19.07 -6.41 5.26
N ASP A 164 19.59 -7.37 6.01
CA ASP A 164 19.06 -7.84 7.29
C ASP A 164 19.24 -6.85 8.45
N SER A 165 19.98 -5.77 8.23
CA SER A 165 20.14 -4.67 9.19
C SER A 165 19.16 -3.49 8.94
N ILE A 166 18.34 -3.56 7.89
CA ILE A 166 17.39 -2.50 7.53
C ILE A 166 16.09 -2.72 8.30
N HIS A 167 15.82 -1.87 9.28
CA HIS A 167 14.61 -1.94 10.09
C HIS A 167 13.80 -0.66 10.00
N TYR A 168 12.51 -0.80 9.72
CA TYR A 168 11.56 0.30 9.70
C TYR A 168 10.76 0.33 10.99
N ASP A 169 10.63 1.51 11.55
CA ASP A 169 9.79 1.81 12.70
C ASP A 169 8.48 2.48 12.26
N LEU A 170 7.47 2.44 13.11
CA LEU A 170 6.19 3.09 12.86
C LEU A 170 6.20 4.52 13.40
N PHE A 171 5.94 5.47 12.53
CA PHE A 171 5.90 6.90 12.84
C PHE A 171 4.53 7.50 12.58
N LYS A 172 4.27 8.64 13.21
CA LYS A 172 3.17 9.55 12.90
C LYS A 172 3.69 10.98 12.77
N ILE A 173 2.97 11.81 12.04
CA ILE A 173 3.24 13.23 11.89
C ILE A 173 1.92 13.99 11.75
N ALA A 174 1.80 15.14 12.44
CA ALA A 174 0.64 16.00 12.31
C ALA A 174 0.62 16.70 10.94
N PHE A 175 -0.57 16.88 10.38
CA PHE A 175 -0.79 17.62 9.15
C PHE A 175 -1.92 18.65 9.31
N ASP A 176 -1.61 19.91 9.06
CA ASP A 176 -2.57 21.01 8.98
C ASP A 176 -2.98 21.22 7.52
N ALA A 177 -4.15 20.73 7.13
CA ALA A 177 -4.67 20.85 5.76
C ALA A 177 -5.02 22.32 5.37
N GLY A 178 -5.20 23.21 6.32
CA GLY A 178 -5.45 24.63 6.07
C GLY A 178 -4.19 25.41 5.73
N LYS A 179 -3.09 25.08 6.40
CA LYS A 179 -1.76 25.65 6.17
C LYS A 179 -0.90 24.83 5.22
N GLU A 180 -1.34 23.60 4.90
CA GLU A 180 -0.59 22.62 4.11
C GLU A 180 0.82 22.38 4.65
N CYS A 181 0.94 22.19 5.95
CA CYS A 181 2.22 21.98 6.62
C CYS A 181 2.19 20.75 7.53
N PHE A 182 3.37 20.15 7.67
CA PHE A 182 3.62 19.03 8.55
C PHE A 182 4.26 19.49 9.86
N GLY A 183 4.00 18.76 10.94
CA GLY A 183 4.66 18.92 12.23
C GLY A 183 6.02 18.22 12.28
N THR A 184 6.37 17.71 13.46
CA THR A 184 7.56 16.89 13.70
C THR A 184 7.18 15.41 13.71
N PRO A 185 7.94 14.52 13.04
CA PRO A 185 7.72 13.08 13.12
C PRO A 185 7.92 12.56 14.55
N GLU A 186 7.03 11.68 14.98
CA GLU A 186 7.07 11.00 16.28
C GLU A 186 7.05 9.50 16.07
N CYS A 187 8.01 8.76 16.65
CA CYS A 187 8.00 7.31 16.63
C CYS A 187 6.95 6.79 17.63
N ILE A 188 6.07 5.91 17.17
CA ILE A 188 5.02 5.30 18.00
C ILE A 188 5.24 3.81 18.25
N TYR A 189 6.14 3.17 17.47
CA TYR A 189 6.59 1.81 17.72
C TYR A 189 8.00 1.60 17.17
N GLU A 190 8.96 1.39 18.08
CA GLU A 190 10.36 1.11 17.78
C GLU A 190 10.55 -0.40 17.57
N ALA A 191 10.13 -0.90 16.40
CA ALA A 191 10.28 -2.30 16.01
C ALA A 191 11.77 -2.69 15.88
N SER A 192 12.61 -1.76 15.41
CA SER A 192 14.05 -1.91 15.27
C SER A 192 14.75 -2.32 16.57
N GLN A 193 14.30 -1.79 17.72
CA GLN A 193 14.82 -2.16 19.04
C GLN A 193 14.51 -3.63 19.43
N LYS A 194 13.55 -4.24 18.74
CA LYS A 194 13.16 -5.64 18.93
C LYS A 194 13.71 -6.56 17.83
N GLY A 195 14.61 -6.06 16.97
CA GLY A 195 15.10 -6.77 15.80
C GLY A 195 14.00 -7.08 14.78
N LYS A 196 12.99 -6.19 14.66
CA LYS A 196 11.86 -6.30 13.75
C LYS A 196 11.74 -5.07 12.85
N SER A 197 10.92 -5.18 11.83
CA SER A 197 10.65 -4.15 10.85
C SER A 197 9.16 -4.08 10.53
N VAL A 198 8.61 -2.88 10.38
CA VAL A 198 7.19 -2.68 10.08
C VAL A 198 6.96 -2.25 8.64
N SER A 199 5.81 -2.65 8.09
CA SER A 199 5.37 -2.24 6.77
C SER A 199 3.84 -2.17 6.68
N PHE A 200 3.32 -1.46 5.68
CA PHE A 200 1.90 -1.38 5.35
C PHE A 200 0.98 -1.01 6.53
N PRO A 201 1.20 0.08 7.28
CA PRO A 201 0.24 0.51 8.28
C PRO A 201 -1.10 0.85 7.61
N ARG A 202 -2.22 0.40 8.20
CA ARG A 202 -3.59 0.67 7.75
C ARG A 202 -4.47 0.92 8.96
N ILE A 203 -4.95 2.15 9.11
CA ILE A 203 -5.86 2.51 10.20
C ILE A 203 -7.28 2.04 9.89
N SER A 204 -7.99 1.55 10.90
CA SER A 204 -9.40 1.19 10.77
C SER A 204 -10.26 2.43 10.48
N PRO A 205 -11.41 2.30 9.79
CA PRO A 205 -12.26 3.44 9.44
C PRO A 205 -12.75 4.27 10.63
N ASP A 206 -12.84 3.67 11.81
CA ASP A 206 -13.22 4.35 13.07
C ASP A 206 -12.02 4.94 13.84
N GLY A 207 -10.79 4.69 13.39
CA GLY A 207 -9.58 5.19 13.99
C GLY A 207 -9.12 4.49 15.27
N LYS A 208 -9.80 3.42 15.68
CA LYS A 208 -9.50 2.71 16.94
C LYS A 208 -8.30 1.78 16.86
N TYR A 209 -8.04 1.25 15.66
CA TYR A 209 -6.99 0.26 15.44
C TYR A 209 -6.13 0.65 14.23
N LEU A 210 -4.85 0.38 14.35
CA LEU A 210 -3.91 0.44 13.24
C LEU A 210 -3.30 -0.96 13.06
N MET A 211 -3.59 -1.58 11.93
CA MET A 211 -3.01 -2.87 11.53
C MET A 211 -1.75 -2.62 10.71
N PHE A 212 -0.71 -3.41 10.92
CA PHE A 212 0.53 -3.34 10.15
C PHE A 212 1.15 -4.73 10.00
N THR A 213 2.05 -4.88 9.05
CA THR A 213 2.85 -6.11 8.91
C THR A 213 4.15 -5.94 9.67
N CYS A 214 4.59 -6.99 10.37
CA CYS A 214 5.86 -7.06 11.07
C CYS A 214 6.69 -8.22 10.50
N SER A 215 7.93 -7.96 10.09
CA SER A 215 8.91 -8.93 9.59
C SER A 215 10.21 -8.81 10.38
N ASP A 216 11.20 -9.67 10.11
CA ASP A 216 12.48 -9.58 10.80
C ASP A 216 13.26 -8.35 10.34
N TYR A 217 13.22 -8.00 9.06
CA TYR A 217 13.89 -6.83 8.50
C TYR A 217 13.21 -6.36 7.20
N GLY A 218 13.67 -5.26 6.62
CA GLY A 218 13.18 -4.74 5.35
C GLY A 218 11.76 -4.21 5.40
N ASN A 219 11.18 -3.95 4.22
CA ASN A 219 9.84 -3.37 4.09
C ASN A 219 8.96 -4.06 3.03
N PHE A 220 9.51 -5.00 2.27
CA PHE A 220 8.76 -5.78 1.27
C PHE A 220 8.29 -7.11 1.86
N SER A 221 7.42 -7.04 2.84
CA SER A 221 6.94 -8.15 3.66
C SER A 221 6.46 -9.38 2.89
N ILE A 222 5.97 -9.22 1.65
CA ILE A 222 5.52 -10.35 0.81
C ILE A 222 6.66 -11.34 0.44
N TRP A 223 7.91 -10.94 0.60
CA TRP A 223 9.09 -11.77 0.37
C TRP A 223 9.70 -12.33 1.67
N HIS A 224 9.07 -12.06 2.80
CA HIS A 224 9.49 -12.47 4.13
C HIS A 224 8.53 -13.53 4.70
N PRO A 225 8.87 -14.83 4.68
CA PRO A 225 8.00 -15.90 5.20
C PRO A 225 7.55 -15.67 6.64
N GLU A 226 8.38 -15.00 7.43
CA GLU A 226 8.13 -14.63 8.82
C GLU A 226 7.24 -13.38 9.02
N SER A 227 6.70 -12.83 7.92
CA SER A 227 5.84 -11.65 8.01
C SER A 227 4.47 -11.98 8.57
N GLU A 228 4.07 -11.26 9.61
CA GLU A 228 2.84 -11.44 10.35
C GLU A 228 2.07 -10.13 10.51
N LEU A 229 0.75 -10.21 10.63
CA LEU A 229 -0.11 -9.07 10.94
C LEU A 229 -0.09 -8.77 12.44
N TYR A 230 0.09 -7.50 12.75
CA TYR A 230 0.04 -6.93 14.10
C TYR A 230 -1.03 -5.87 14.18
N LEU A 231 -1.55 -5.66 15.37
CA LEU A 231 -2.60 -4.70 15.66
C LEU A 231 -2.19 -3.77 16.79
N LEU A 232 -2.20 -2.47 16.55
CA LEU A 232 -2.06 -1.43 17.56
C LEU A 232 -3.45 -0.90 17.93
N ASN A 233 -3.80 -0.97 19.20
CA ASN A 233 -4.95 -0.26 19.75
C ASN A 233 -4.57 1.22 19.98
N MET A 234 -5.22 2.14 19.27
CA MET A 234 -4.90 3.56 19.26
C MET A 234 -5.29 4.28 20.57
N GLU A 235 -6.17 3.69 21.39
CA GLU A 235 -6.58 4.27 22.67
C GLU A 235 -5.62 3.85 23.80
N THR A 236 -5.22 2.56 23.81
CA THR A 236 -4.39 1.98 24.89
C THR A 236 -2.90 1.95 24.56
N ASN A 237 -2.53 2.15 23.31
CA ASN A 237 -1.19 1.95 22.73
C ASN A 237 -0.67 0.50 22.86
N GLU A 238 -1.56 -0.46 23.13
CA GLU A 238 -1.21 -1.88 23.15
C GLU A 238 -0.98 -2.40 21.74
N ILE A 239 0.12 -3.10 21.55
CA ILE A 239 0.47 -3.78 20.29
C ILE A 239 0.47 -5.27 20.53
N ARG A 240 -0.25 -6.00 19.67
CA ARG A 240 -0.31 -7.45 19.73
C ARG A 240 -0.11 -8.09 18.35
N ASN A 241 0.41 -9.30 18.35
CA ASN A 241 0.38 -10.21 17.21
C ASN A 241 -1.07 -10.68 16.99
N MET A 242 -1.51 -10.79 15.76
CA MET A 242 -2.83 -11.32 15.40
C MET A 242 -2.75 -12.84 15.16
N GLU A 243 -2.37 -13.61 16.20
CA GLU A 243 -2.16 -15.06 16.11
C GLU A 243 -3.38 -15.81 15.54
N GLU A 244 -4.59 -15.29 15.76
CA GLU A 244 -5.84 -15.85 15.22
C GLU A 244 -5.95 -15.74 13.69
N VAL A 245 -5.13 -14.88 13.08
CA VAL A 245 -5.09 -14.61 11.62
C VAL A 245 -3.84 -15.15 10.97
N ASN A 246 -2.71 -15.06 11.66
CA ASN A 246 -1.39 -15.39 11.15
C ASN A 246 -1.20 -16.89 10.93
N SER A 247 -0.23 -17.26 10.13
CA SER A 247 0.12 -18.62 9.76
C SER A 247 1.64 -18.83 9.84
N ASN A 248 2.11 -19.98 9.35
CA ASN A 248 3.56 -20.26 9.28
C ASN A 248 4.25 -19.66 8.04
N ASP A 249 3.55 -18.82 7.29
CA ASP A 249 4.06 -18.15 6.09
C ASP A 249 3.50 -16.74 6.00
N VAL A 250 3.87 -15.99 4.97
CA VAL A 250 3.58 -14.57 4.77
C VAL A 250 2.12 -14.19 4.94
N GLU A 251 1.88 -13.16 5.75
CA GLU A 251 0.69 -12.31 5.73
C GLU A 251 1.09 -10.88 5.38
N SER A 252 0.46 -10.29 4.35
CA SER A 252 0.80 -8.95 3.88
C SER A 252 -0.35 -8.27 3.14
N PHE A 253 -0.15 -7.01 2.71
CA PHE A 253 -1.07 -6.24 1.85
C PHE A 253 -2.52 -6.19 2.35
N HIS A 254 -2.69 -6.06 3.67
CA HIS A 254 -4.00 -5.98 4.29
C HIS A 254 -4.69 -4.64 4.03
N THR A 255 -6.02 -4.68 3.88
CA THR A 255 -6.87 -3.49 3.75
C THR A 255 -8.20 -3.71 4.46
N TRP A 256 -8.74 -2.65 5.05
CA TRP A 256 -10.03 -2.65 5.72
C TRP A 256 -11.21 -2.51 4.76
N SER A 257 -12.34 -3.11 5.09
CA SER A 257 -13.63 -2.74 4.53
C SER A 257 -14.06 -1.35 5.01
N SER A 258 -14.98 -0.72 4.30
CA SER A 258 -15.53 0.60 4.69
C SER A 258 -16.19 0.62 6.08
N THR A 259 -16.68 -0.51 6.57
CA THR A 259 -17.28 -0.64 7.90
C THR A 259 -16.27 -0.94 8.99
N GLY A 260 -15.06 -1.38 8.63
CA GLY A 260 -14.07 -1.90 9.59
C GLY A 260 -14.43 -3.24 10.23
N GLU A 261 -15.49 -3.90 9.77
CA GLU A 261 -15.92 -5.23 10.28
C GLU A 261 -15.26 -6.38 9.54
N TRP A 262 -14.60 -6.08 8.42
CA TRP A 262 -13.89 -7.04 7.59
C TRP A 262 -12.57 -6.43 7.13
N PHE A 263 -11.61 -7.29 6.90
CA PHE A 263 -10.40 -6.94 6.17
C PHE A 263 -10.00 -8.08 5.23
N VAL A 264 -9.27 -7.71 4.20
CA VAL A 264 -8.71 -8.63 3.22
C VAL A 264 -7.20 -8.48 3.20
N PHE A 265 -6.47 -9.56 2.98
CA PHE A 265 -5.02 -9.57 2.94
C PHE A 265 -4.50 -10.67 2.01
N SER A 266 -3.26 -10.57 1.62
CA SER A 266 -2.56 -11.59 0.81
C SER A 266 -1.74 -12.49 1.72
N SER A 267 -1.85 -13.83 1.50
CA SER A 267 -1.08 -14.82 2.27
C SER A 267 -0.56 -15.92 1.36
N LYS A 268 0.66 -16.40 1.66
CA LYS A 268 1.28 -17.55 0.99
C LYS A 268 1.14 -18.86 1.77
N ARG A 269 0.30 -18.89 2.80
CA ARG A 269 0.13 -20.02 3.73
C ARG A 269 -0.18 -21.37 3.10
N GLN A 270 -0.58 -21.39 1.81
CA GLN A 270 -0.96 -22.64 1.14
C GLN A 270 0.26 -23.41 0.63
N ASP A 271 1.23 -22.70 0.02
CA ASP A 271 2.35 -23.32 -0.68
C ASP A 271 3.70 -22.60 -0.54
N GLY A 272 3.72 -21.46 0.15
CA GLY A 272 4.92 -20.61 0.29
C GLY A 272 5.34 -19.86 -0.98
N LEU A 273 4.63 -20.01 -2.09
CA LEU A 273 5.01 -19.48 -3.40
C LEU A 273 4.07 -18.38 -3.87
N TRP A 274 2.77 -18.67 -3.92
CA TRP A 274 1.77 -17.81 -4.50
C TRP A 274 0.91 -17.16 -3.42
N ALA A 275 0.83 -15.84 -3.44
CA ALA A 275 -0.01 -15.11 -2.49
C ALA A 275 -1.47 -15.15 -2.97
N HIS A 276 -2.36 -15.61 -2.11
CA HIS A 276 -3.79 -15.68 -2.36
C HIS A 276 -4.55 -14.72 -1.44
N PRO A 277 -5.74 -14.20 -1.84
CA PRO A 277 -6.52 -13.27 -1.04
C PRO A 277 -7.29 -14.03 0.04
N TYR A 278 -7.07 -13.62 1.29
CA TYR A 278 -7.78 -14.11 2.47
C TYR A 278 -8.66 -13.01 3.03
N ILE A 279 -9.80 -13.39 3.59
CA ILE A 279 -10.77 -12.48 4.22
C ILE A 279 -10.98 -12.92 5.67
N ALA A 280 -11.02 -11.97 6.58
CA ALA A 280 -11.34 -12.20 7.98
C ALA A 280 -12.37 -11.18 8.49
N LYS A 281 -13.28 -11.66 9.36
CA LYS A 281 -14.19 -10.78 10.08
C LYS A 281 -13.46 -10.21 11.31
N PHE A 282 -13.69 -8.93 11.58
CA PHE A 282 -13.08 -8.22 12.71
C PHE A 282 -14.14 -7.77 13.72
N ASP A 283 -13.93 -8.09 14.98
CA ASP A 283 -14.73 -7.61 16.10
C ASP A 283 -14.13 -6.28 16.61
N ARG A 284 -14.75 -5.17 16.20
CA ARG A 284 -14.29 -3.82 16.53
C ARG A 284 -14.40 -3.47 18.02
N GLN A 285 -15.19 -4.22 18.80
CA GLN A 285 -15.33 -4.00 20.24
C GLN A 285 -14.22 -4.71 21.01
N LYS A 286 -13.88 -5.93 20.59
CA LYS A 286 -12.85 -6.74 21.25
C LYS A 286 -11.45 -6.52 20.68
N GLY A 287 -11.32 -5.95 19.47
CA GLY A 287 -10.04 -5.85 18.77
C GLY A 287 -9.48 -7.22 18.36
N THR A 288 -10.35 -8.17 18.03
CA THR A 288 -9.95 -9.53 17.61
C THR A 288 -10.55 -9.89 16.26
N ALA A 289 -9.92 -10.82 15.56
CA ALA A 289 -10.43 -11.30 14.30
C ALA A 289 -10.96 -12.73 14.40
N GLY A 290 -11.87 -13.08 13.50
CA GLY A 290 -12.26 -14.46 13.25
C GLY A 290 -11.21 -15.18 12.41
N LYS A 291 -11.32 -16.51 12.33
CA LYS A 291 -10.45 -17.34 11.48
C LYS A 291 -10.56 -16.89 10.01
N PRO A 292 -9.45 -16.59 9.34
CA PRO A 292 -9.48 -16.19 7.94
C PRO A 292 -9.81 -17.37 7.02
N PHE A 293 -10.41 -17.04 5.88
CA PHE A 293 -10.65 -17.98 4.79
C PHE A 293 -10.21 -17.39 3.47
N VAL A 294 -9.71 -18.23 2.56
CA VAL A 294 -9.35 -17.83 1.21
C VAL A 294 -10.59 -17.39 0.44
N LEU A 295 -10.47 -16.37 -0.42
CA LEU A 295 -11.57 -15.92 -1.27
C LEU A 295 -12.11 -17.10 -2.10
N PRO A 296 -13.36 -17.55 -1.87
CA PRO A 296 -13.87 -18.77 -2.51
C PRO A 296 -13.88 -18.68 -4.03
N GLN A 297 -13.55 -19.75 -4.71
CA GLN A 297 -13.62 -19.89 -6.17
C GLN A 297 -14.69 -20.94 -6.54
N LYS A 298 -15.15 -20.91 -7.79
CA LYS A 298 -16.15 -21.89 -8.28
C LYS A 298 -15.62 -23.31 -8.20
N ASP A 299 -14.36 -23.50 -8.53
CA ASP A 299 -13.63 -24.75 -8.37
C ASP A 299 -12.90 -24.70 -7.01
N PRO A 300 -13.18 -25.61 -6.05
CA PRO A 300 -12.49 -25.67 -4.77
C PRO A 300 -10.98 -25.86 -4.90
N ASP A 301 -10.54 -26.52 -5.96
CA ASP A 301 -9.13 -26.83 -6.19
C ASP A 301 -8.40 -25.74 -6.99
N PHE A 302 -9.07 -24.61 -7.32
CA PHE A 302 -8.55 -23.52 -8.13
C PHE A 302 -7.15 -23.08 -7.71
N TYR A 303 -6.95 -22.83 -6.41
CA TYR A 303 -5.69 -22.31 -5.90
C TYR A 303 -4.53 -23.32 -5.91
N PHE A 304 -4.80 -24.62 -6.05
CA PHE A 304 -3.74 -25.63 -6.21
C PHE A 304 -3.09 -25.59 -7.60
N TYR A 305 -3.82 -25.07 -8.60
CA TYR A 305 -3.35 -24.99 -9.99
C TYR A 305 -3.06 -23.56 -10.43
N PHE A 306 -3.45 -22.55 -9.62
CA PHE A 306 -3.30 -21.15 -9.97
C PHE A 306 -1.92 -20.64 -9.63
N THR A 307 -1.06 -20.49 -10.64
CA THR A 307 0.35 -20.10 -10.50
C THR A 307 0.57 -18.60 -10.68
N GLN A 308 -0.28 -17.78 -10.05
CA GLN A 308 -0.15 -16.31 -10.04
C GLN A 308 -0.39 -15.76 -8.64
N THR A 309 0.17 -14.61 -8.39
CA THR A 309 0.05 -13.91 -7.11
C THR A 309 -1.05 -12.85 -7.18
N PHE A 310 -1.94 -12.85 -6.22
CA PHE A 310 -2.81 -11.72 -5.93
C PHE A 310 -2.08 -10.71 -5.03
N ASN A 311 -2.15 -9.45 -5.41
CA ASN A 311 -1.41 -8.38 -4.75
C ASN A 311 -2.35 -7.21 -4.44
N LEU A 312 -2.21 -6.58 -3.28
CA LEU A 312 -2.98 -5.41 -2.85
C LEU A 312 -4.51 -5.56 -3.02
N PRO A 313 -5.16 -6.56 -2.40
CA PRO A 313 -6.60 -6.71 -2.48
C PRO A 313 -7.30 -5.56 -1.73
N GLU A 314 -8.36 -5.00 -2.32
CA GLU A 314 -9.19 -3.98 -1.67
C GLU A 314 -10.68 -4.36 -1.73
N LEU A 315 -11.41 -4.13 -0.62
CA LEU A 315 -12.85 -4.28 -0.55
C LEU A 315 -13.53 -2.97 -0.95
N LEU A 316 -14.44 -3.01 -1.93
CA LEU A 316 -15.15 -1.82 -2.43
C LEU A 316 -16.64 -1.90 -2.09
N THR A 317 -17.28 -0.74 -2.00
CA THR A 317 -18.71 -0.63 -1.72
C THR A 317 -19.58 -0.95 -2.94
N THR A 318 -19.07 -0.71 -4.15
CA THR A 318 -19.74 -0.97 -5.43
C THR A 318 -18.72 -1.26 -6.54
N PRO A 319 -19.12 -1.83 -7.68
CA PRO A 319 -18.19 -2.11 -8.79
C PRO A 319 -17.64 -0.83 -9.45
N VAL A 320 -16.40 -0.91 -9.92
CA VAL A 320 -15.79 0.09 -10.80
C VAL A 320 -16.35 -0.02 -12.22
N LYS A 321 -16.81 1.08 -12.82
CA LYS A 321 -17.49 1.09 -14.13
C LYS A 321 -16.68 1.72 -15.28
N ILE A 322 -15.41 2.09 -15.05
CA ILE A 322 -14.64 2.96 -15.96
C ILE A 322 -13.46 2.25 -16.67
N GLY A 323 -13.41 0.91 -16.69
CA GLY A 323 -12.25 0.16 -17.19
C GLY A 323 -11.75 0.60 -18.57
N ASN A 324 -12.61 0.69 -19.57
CA ASN A 324 -12.23 1.12 -20.93
C ASN A 324 -11.75 2.57 -20.97
N GLU A 325 -12.30 3.43 -20.13
CA GLU A 325 -11.89 4.83 -20.05
C GLU A 325 -10.49 4.97 -19.44
N LEU A 326 -10.14 4.14 -18.44
CA LEU A 326 -8.79 4.09 -17.90
C LEU A 326 -7.76 3.81 -18.99
N ILE A 327 -8.01 2.79 -19.83
CA ILE A 327 -7.12 2.43 -20.96
C ILE A 327 -7.02 3.58 -21.96
N ARG A 328 -8.14 4.22 -22.30
CA ARG A 328 -8.14 5.37 -23.23
C ARG A 328 -7.28 6.51 -22.72
N GLN A 329 -7.38 6.82 -21.43
CA GLN A 329 -6.63 7.92 -20.82
C GLN A 329 -5.11 7.69 -20.76
N THR A 330 -4.64 6.44 -20.80
CA THR A 330 -3.20 6.17 -20.90
C THR A 330 -2.56 6.68 -22.19
N ARG A 331 -3.37 6.93 -23.22
CA ARG A 331 -2.92 7.45 -24.54
C ARG A 331 -2.92 8.97 -24.63
N ASN A 332 -3.54 9.66 -23.67
CA ASN A 332 -3.56 11.12 -23.63
C ASN A 332 -2.23 11.68 -23.14
N ASN A 333 -1.98 12.96 -23.40
CA ASN A 333 -0.84 13.66 -22.83
C ASN A 333 -0.95 13.70 -21.30
N LYS A 334 0.20 13.63 -20.64
CA LYS A 334 0.27 13.80 -19.19
C LYS A 334 0.17 15.28 -18.85
N GLU A 335 -0.61 15.59 -17.82
CA GLU A 335 -0.61 16.92 -17.20
C GLU A 335 0.62 17.01 -16.28
N THR A 336 1.40 18.07 -16.45
CA THR A 336 2.55 18.34 -15.58
C THR A 336 2.05 18.77 -14.20
N VAL A 337 2.68 18.28 -13.16
CA VAL A 337 2.46 18.75 -11.79
C VAL A 337 3.51 19.81 -11.45
N SER A 338 3.11 20.84 -10.69
CA SER A 338 4.04 21.79 -10.09
C SER A 338 4.55 21.24 -8.76
N TRP A 339 5.76 21.64 -8.35
CA TRP A 339 6.34 21.21 -7.08
C TRP A 339 6.51 22.41 -6.15
N ASP A 340 5.90 22.33 -4.97
CA ASP A 340 6.03 23.29 -3.86
C ASP A 340 6.87 22.65 -2.75
N ARG A 341 8.07 23.19 -2.54
CA ARG A 341 8.99 22.78 -1.47
C ARG A 341 8.77 23.71 -0.28
N LYS A 342 8.22 23.18 0.78
CA LYS A 342 7.98 23.93 2.03
C LYS A 342 8.99 23.60 3.09
#